data_44d4f81ba903c792efec3661895f2dad
#
_entry.id   44d4f81ba903c792efec3661895f2dad
#
_cell.length_a   1.000
_cell.length_b   1.000
_cell.length_c   1.000
_cell.angle_alpha   90.00
_cell.angle_beta   90.00
_cell.angle_gamma   90.00
#
_symmetry.space_group_name_H-M   'P 1'
#
loop_
_entity.id
_entity.type
_entity.pdbx_description
1 polymer ?
#
loop_
_entity_poly.entity_id
_entity_poly.type
_entity_poly.pdbx_seq_one_letter_code
_entity_poly.pdbx_strand_id
1 'polypeptide(L)'
;MRDNVWLMTIHVSDLEGMRQCALVAKEEAAKLNIEKPIIVGVTVLTSLSNEDLQDIGCNMTTEELVIKRAKLAQKAGIDGIVCSAKEVDRIVEVCGKDFVTVCPGIRPSSSSAGDQKRVVTPAEAIKNGAKYLVVGRPITQSENPKQSAIDIAREIENA
;
A
#
# COMPACT_ATOMS: atom_id res chain seq x y z
N MET A 1 -3.52 9.33 17.44
CA MET A 1 -4.72 10.10 17.01
C MET A 1 -4.70 11.57 17.43
N ARG A 2 -4.09 11.94 18.56
CA ARG A 2 -4.00 13.36 19.01
C ARG A 2 -3.24 14.28 18.06
N ASP A 3 -2.45 13.72 17.13
CA ASP A 3 -1.54 14.47 16.22
C ASP A 3 -2.08 14.54 14.78
N ASN A 4 -3.40 14.48 14.60
CA ASN A 4 -4.07 14.55 13.28
C ASN A 4 -3.54 13.53 12.26
N VAL A 5 -3.24 12.30 12.70
CA VAL A 5 -2.86 11.21 11.82
C VAL A 5 -4.05 10.84 10.93
N TRP A 6 -3.89 10.98 9.61
CA TRP A 6 -4.95 10.70 8.64
C TRP A 6 -4.91 9.27 8.08
N LEU A 7 -3.74 8.59 8.14
CA LEU A 7 -3.57 7.21 7.69
C LEU A 7 -2.61 6.46 8.62
N MET A 8 -2.98 5.22 8.94
CA MET A 8 -2.18 4.31 9.78
C MET A 8 -1.96 2.99 9.05
N THR A 9 -0.80 2.36 9.25
CA THR A 9 -0.49 1.04 8.71
C THR A 9 -0.43 0.01 9.84
N ILE A 10 -0.98 -1.18 9.58
CA ILE A 10 -0.82 -2.38 10.41
C ILE A 10 -0.42 -3.55 9.50
N HIS A 11 0.16 -4.60 10.04
CA HIS A 11 0.34 -5.83 9.26
C HIS A 11 -0.96 -6.63 9.19
N VAL A 12 -1.25 -7.20 8.01
CA VAL A 12 -2.35 -8.18 7.88
C VAL A 12 -1.91 -9.46 8.58
N SER A 13 -2.48 -9.70 9.75
CA SER A 13 -2.19 -10.84 10.62
C SER A 13 -3.42 -11.74 10.75
N ASP A 14 -4.11 -11.67 11.86
CA ASP A 14 -5.31 -12.42 12.16
C ASP A 14 -6.58 -11.54 12.06
N LEU A 15 -7.71 -12.19 11.82
CA LEU A 15 -8.98 -11.51 11.60
C LEU A 15 -9.43 -10.70 12.81
N GLU A 16 -9.29 -11.25 14.01
CA GLU A 16 -9.84 -10.63 15.20
C GLU A 16 -8.99 -9.42 15.64
N GLY A 17 -7.67 -9.54 15.63
CA GLY A 17 -6.77 -8.41 15.93
C GLY A 17 -7.02 -7.21 15.00
N MET A 18 -7.21 -7.47 13.70
CA MET A 18 -7.54 -6.41 12.74
C MET A 18 -8.93 -5.80 13.00
N ARG A 19 -9.94 -6.61 13.36
CA ARG A 19 -11.27 -6.09 13.74
C ARG A 19 -11.19 -5.17 14.94
N GLN A 20 -10.44 -5.55 15.96
CA GLN A 20 -10.24 -4.72 17.15
C GLN A 20 -9.53 -3.41 16.79
N CYS A 21 -8.54 -3.42 15.89
CA CYS A 21 -7.90 -2.19 15.40
C CYS A 21 -8.92 -1.25 14.73
N ALA A 22 -9.77 -1.78 13.84
CA ALA A 22 -10.79 -0.99 13.15
C ALA A 22 -11.82 -0.41 14.13
N LEU A 23 -12.29 -1.23 15.10
CA LEU A 23 -13.27 -0.83 16.10
C LEU A 23 -12.72 0.27 17.01
N VAL A 24 -11.55 0.04 17.62
CA VAL A 24 -10.92 1.00 18.55
C VAL A 24 -10.61 2.32 17.85
N ALA A 25 -10.13 2.28 16.61
CA ALA A 25 -9.88 3.50 15.86
C ALA A 25 -11.15 4.33 15.63
N LYS A 26 -12.29 3.67 15.35
CA LYS A 26 -13.59 4.33 15.21
C LYS A 26 -14.08 4.91 16.53
N GLU A 27 -13.99 4.15 17.62
CA GLU A 27 -14.41 4.59 18.97
C GLU A 27 -13.59 5.77 19.47
N GLU A 28 -12.26 5.71 19.34
CA GLU A 28 -11.37 6.78 19.79
C GLU A 28 -11.51 8.05 18.96
N ALA A 29 -11.73 7.94 17.64
CA ALA A 29 -12.00 9.09 16.80
C ALA A 29 -13.31 9.79 17.23
N ALA A 30 -14.37 9.01 17.53
CA ALA A 30 -15.63 9.53 18.01
C ALA A 30 -15.48 10.24 19.38
N LYS A 31 -14.76 9.64 20.34
CA LYS A 31 -14.49 10.24 21.65
C LYS A 31 -13.71 11.56 21.56
N LEU A 32 -12.79 11.65 20.60
CA LEU A 32 -11.96 12.84 20.37
C LEU A 32 -12.62 13.88 19.47
N ASN A 33 -13.79 13.56 18.90
CA ASN A 33 -14.49 14.37 17.90
C ASN A 33 -13.58 14.75 16.72
N ILE A 34 -12.86 13.76 16.17
CA ILE A 34 -11.99 13.88 15.00
C ILE A 34 -12.41 12.89 13.93
N GLU A 35 -11.95 13.10 12.69
CA GLU A 35 -12.11 12.13 11.62
C GLU A 35 -11.29 10.85 11.91
N LYS A 36 -11.92 9.68 11.65
CA LYS A 36 -11.23 8.40 11.81
C LYS A 36 -10.09 8.29 10.79
N PRO A 37 -8.85 7.96 11.20
CA PRO A 37 -7.79 7.71 10.25
C PRO A 37 -8.11 6.50 9.35
N ILE A 38 -7.66 6.57 8.10
CA ILE A 38 -7.67 5.43 7.19
C ILE A 38 -6.71 4.37 7.74
N ILE A 39 -7.18 3.13 7.91
CA ILE A 39 -6.31 2.02 8.33
C ILE A 39 -6.05 1.11 7.15
N VAL A 40 -4.78 0.90 6.83
CA VAL A 40 -4.36 0.01 5.74
C VAL A 40 -3.49 -1.14 6.25
N GLY A 41 -3.79 -2.34 5.75
CA GLY A 41 -3.07 -3.56 6.11
C GLY A 41 -1.88 -3.82 5.19
N VAL A 42 -0.67 -3.96 5.72
CA VAL A 42 0.50 -4.38 4.95
C VAL A 42 0.36 -5.86 4.57
N THR A 43 0.35 -6.14 3.27
CA THR A 43 0.16 -7.49 2.73
C THR A 43 1.49 -8.24 2.60
N VAL A 44 2.16 -8.13 1.45
CA VAL A 44 3.48 -8.72 1.19
C VAL A 44 4.44 -7.59 0.83
N LEU A 45 5.60 -7.55 1.48
CA LEU A 45 6.61 -6.54 1.20
C LEU A 45 7.06 -6.61 -0.26
N THR A 46 7.20 -5.46 -0.92
CA THR A 46 7.60 -5.38 -2.34
C THR A 46 9.05 -5.82 -2.61
N SER A 47 9.82 -6.05 -1.57
CA SER A 47 11.16 -6.64 -1.62
C SER A 47 11.14 -8.17 -1.66
N LEU A 48 10.03 -8.83 -1.32
CA LEU A 48 9.91 -10.29 -1.31
C LEU A 48 9.52 -10.84 -2.68
N SER A 49 10.16 -11.95 -3.07
CA SER A 49 9.84 -12.79 -4.22
C SER A 49 9.04 -14.04 -3.79
N ASN A 50 8.67 -14.87 -4.77
CA ASN A 50 8.03 -16.16 -4.48
C ASN A 50 8.98 -17.13 -3.76
N GLU A 51 10.28 -17.10 -4.10
CA GLU A 51 11.30 -17.90 -3.42
C GLU A 51 11.42 -17.50 -1.95
N ASP A 52 11.48 -16.19 -1.65
CA ASP A 52 11.53 -15.71 -0.26
C ASP A 52 10.30 -16.17 0.55
N LEU A 53 9.12 -16.26 -0.08
CA LEU A 53 7.91 -16.80 0.56
C LEU A 53 8.03 -18.30 0.85
N GLN A 54 8.59 -19.07 -0.08
CA GLN A 54 8.84 -20.51 0.12
C GLN A 54 9.83 -20.76 1.26
N ASP A 55 10.90 -19.97 1.33
CA ASP A 55 11.91 -20.08 2.39
C ASP A 55 11.32 -19.86 3.79
N ILE A 56 10.28 -19.05 3.92
CA ILE A 56 9.55 -18.86 5.19
C ILE A 56 8.32 -19.79 5.35
N GLY A 57 8.22 -20.83 4.51
CA GLY A 57 7.19 -21.86 4.62
C GLY A 57 5.84 -21.49 4.00
N CYS A 58 5.75 -20.46 3.16
CA CYS A 58 4.53 -20.09 2.46
C CYS A 58 4.57 -20.61 1.02
N ASN A 59 3.70 -21.58 0.70
CA ASN A 59 3.61 -22.21 -0.62
C ASN A 59 2.72 -21.44 -1.64
N MET A 60 2.35 -20.19 -1.32
CA MET A 60 1.61 -19.31 -2.22
C MET A 60 2.58 -18.42 -2.99
N THR A 61 2.16 -18.00 -4.18
CA THR A 61 2.80 -16.87 -4.87
C THR A 61 2.57 -15.56 -4.11
N THR A 62 3.38 -14.54 -4.37
CA THR A 62 3.20 -13.20 -3.78
C THR A 62 1.81 -12.64 -4.11
N GLU A 63 1.33 -12.81 -5.35
CA GLU A 63 0.01 -12.36 -5.80
C GLU A 63 -1.13 -13.08 -5.04
N GLU A 64 -1.10 -14.41 -4.99
CA GLU A 64 -2.12 -15.19 -4.26
C GLU A 64 -2.20 -14.78 -2.79
N LEU A 65 -1.05 -14.60 -2.14
CA LEU A 65 -0.99 -14.21 -0.74
C LEU A 65 -1.50 -12.77 -0.54
N VAL A 66 -1.17 -11.83 -1.44
CA VAL A 66 -1.68 -10.46 -1.41
C VAL A 66 -3.21 -10.45 -1.51
N ILE A 67 -3.78 -11.16 -2.49
CA ILE A 67 -5.24 -11.23 -2.68
C ILE A 67 -5.93 -11.86 -1.47
N LYS A 68 -5.38 -12.93 -0.92
CA LYS A 68 -5.91 -13.57 0.29
C LYS A 68 -5.90 -12.62 1.49
N ARG A 69 -4.80 -11.88 1.68
CA ARG A 69 -4.64 -10.90 2.75
C ARG A 69 -5.55 -9.68 2.56
N ALA A 70 -5.74 -9.21 1.31
CA ALA A 70 -6.65 -8.11 1.00
C ALA A 70 -8.10 -8.46 1.38
N LYS A 71 -8.59 -9.64 0.98
CA LYS A 71 -9.92 -10.13 1.37
C LYS A 71 -10.07 -10.28 2.89
N LEU A 72 -9.02 -10.73 3.58
CA LEU A 72 -9.03 -10.87 5.04
C LEU A 72 -9.10 -9.49 5.73
N ALA A 73 -8.31 -8.51 5.26
CA ALA A 73 -8.33 -7.14 5.76
C ALA A 73 -9.70 -6.48 5.55
N GLN A 74 -10.28 -6.62 4.35
CA GLN A 74 -11.63 -6.12 4.06
C GLN A 74 -12.68 -6.76 4.97
N LYS A 75 -12.64 -8.08 5.18
CA LYS A 75 -13.53 -8.81 6.11
C LYS A 75 -13.38 -8.32 7.55
N ALA A 76 -12.21 -7.84 7.94
CA ALA A 76 -11.93 -7.28 9.25
C ALA A 76 -12.42 -5.84 9.42
N GLY A 77 -12.86 -5.17 8.34
CA GLY A 77 -13.26 -3.75 8.38
C GLY A 77 -12.08 -2.78 8.26
N ILE A 78 -10.92 -3.25 7.75
CA ILE A 78 -9.78 -2.40 7.41
C ILE A 78 -10.09 -1.67 6.11
N ASP A 79 -9.72 -0.40 6.01
CA ASP A 79 -10.13 0.50 4.92
C ASP A 79 -9.37 0.24 3.61
N GLY A 80 -8.22 -0.44 3.67
CA GLY A 80 -7.40 -0.71 2.50
C GLY A 80 -6.14 -1.52 2.82
N ILE A 81 -5.22 -1.57 1.86
CA ILE A 81 -3.98 -2.33 1.99
C ILE A 81 -2.77 -1.59 1.43
N VAL A 82 -1.58 -2.00 1.90
CA VAL A 82 -0.30 -1.72 1.26
C VAL A 82 0.07 -2.92 0.39
N CYS A 83 0.27 -2.68 -0.92
CA CYS A 83 0.56 -3.72 -1.92
C CYS A 83 1.44 -3.17 -3.04
N SER A 84 1.99 -4.02 -3.91
CA SER A 84 2.60 -3.56 -5.15
C SER A 84 1.55 -3.02 -6.11
N ALA A 85 1.91 -1.99 -6.88
CA ALA A 85 1.01 -1.48 -7.93
C ALA A 85 0.74 -2.50 -9.05
N LYS A 86 1.48 -3.62 -9.11
CA LYS A 86 1.23 -4.74 -10.02
C LYS A 86 -0.02 -5.55 -9.68
N GLU A 87 -0.47 -5.50 -8.42
CA GLU A 87 -1.62 -6.27 -7.94
C GLU A 87 -2.91 -5.44 -7.84
N VAL A 88 -2.84 -4.12 -8.10
CA VAL A 88 -3.95 -3.19 -7.82
C VAL A 88 -5.20 -3.51 -8.64
N ASP A 89 -5.07 -3.82 -9.93
CA ASP A 89 -6.18 -4.20 -10.79
C ASP A 89 -6.94 -5.42 -10.24
N ARG A 90 -6.21 -6.45 -9.80
CA ARG A 90 -6.79 -7.66 -9.18
C ARG A 90 -7.43 -7.35 -7.82
N ILE A 91 -6.85 -6.43 -7.05
CA ILE A 91 -7.41 -6.00 -5.77
C ILE A 91 -8.72 -5.23 -5.99
N VAL A 92 -8.75 -4.33 -6.96
CA VAL A 92 -9.96 -3.59 -7.34
C VAL A 92 -11.06 -4.56 -7.81
N GLU A 93 -10.71 -5.59 -8.58
CA GLU A 93 -11.65 -6.63 -9.02
C GLU A 93 -12.28 -7.38 -7.85
N VAL A 94 -11.51 -7.75 -6.82
CA VAL A 94 -11.98 -8.64 -5.74
C VAL A 94 -12.47 -7.91 -4.49
N CYS A 95 -12.00 -6.69 -4.24
CA CYS A 95 -12.35 -5.88 -3.06
C CYS A 95 -13.17 -4.63 -3.39
N GLY A 96 -13.29 -4.29 -4.67
CA GLY A 96 -13.97 -3.08 -5.13
C GLY A 96 -13.06 -1.85 -5.18
N LYS A 97 -13.48 -0.87 -5.99
CA LYS A 97 -12.71 0.36 -6.26
C LYS A 97 -12.56 1.31 -5.06
N ASP A 98 -13.40 1.17 -4.05
CA ASP A 98 -13.37 2.03 -2.85
C ASP A 98 -12.37 1.50 -1.81
N PHE A 99 -11.89 0.26 -1.97
CA PHE A 99 -10.86 -0.30 -1.09
C PHE A 99 -9.52 0.38 -1.35
N VAL A 100 -8.98 1.06 -0.33
CA VAL A 100 -7.80 1.92 -0.47
C VAL A 100 -6.54 1.09 -0.76
N THR A 101 -5.77 1.52 -1.76
CA THR A 101 -4.46 0.93 -2.09
C THR A 101 -3.35 1.96 -1.88
N VAL A 102 -2.33 1.56 -1.12
CA VAL A 102 -1.10 2.33 -0.89
C VAL A 102 0.06 1.55 -1.48
N CYS A 103 0.72 2.11 -2.50
CA CYS A 103 1.68 1.39 -3.32
C CYS A 103 3.11 1.92 -3.13
N PRO A 104 3.95 1.23 -2.34
CA PRO A 104 5.39 1.44 -2.34
C PRO A 104 6.06 0.76 -3.55
N GLY A 105 7.39 0.92 -3.67
CA GLY A 105 8.14 0.33 -4.77
C GLY A 105 8.01 1.09 -6.08
N ILE A 106 7.53 2.32 -6.02
CA ILE A 106 7.40 3.20 -7.19
C ILE A 106 8.76 3.72 -7.61
N ARG A 107 9.06 3.57 -8.91
CA ARG A 107 10.32 4.00 -9.52
C ARG A 107 10.03 4.66 -10.87
N PRO A 108 10.31 5.96 -11.03
CA PRO A 108 10.40 6.58 -12.36
C PRO A 108 11.35 5.79 -13.26
N SER A 109 11.13 5.80 -14.56
CA SER A 109 11.94 5.05 -15.56
C SER A 109 13.44 5.39 -15.50
N SER A 110 13.78 6.59 -15.03
CA SER A 110 15.15 7.08 -14.84
C SER A 110 15.83 6.58 -13.55
N SER A 111 15.11 5.90 -12.65
CA SER A 111 15.61 5.50 -11.34
C SER A 111 15.98 4.01 -11.29
N SER A 112 17.01 3.65 -10.51
CA SER A 112 17.37 2.25 -10.26
C SER A 112 16.33 1.54 -9.39
N ALA A 113 16.10 0.24 -9.61
CA ALA A 113 15.20 -0.58 -8.81
C ALA A 113 15.69 -0.75 -7.36
N GLY A 114 17.03 -0.79 -7.14
CA GLY A 114 17.63 -1.07 -5.84
C GLY A 114 17.26 -2.47 -5.33
N ASP A 115 16.84 -2.57 -4.08
CA ASP A 115 16.36 -3.80 -3.41
C ASP A 115 14.92 -4.17 -3.75
N GLN A 116 14.20 -3.32 -4.50
CA GLN A 116 12.80 -3.55 -4.86
C GLN A 116 12.69 -4.54 -6.02
N LYS A 117 12.04 -5.69 -5.79
CA LYS A 117 11.84 -6.73 -6.80
C LYS A 117 10.58 -6.50 -7.65
N ARG A 118 9.60 -5.74 -7.15
CA ARG A 118 8.29 -5.50 -7.77
C ARG A 118 8.07 -4.01 -8.01
N VAL A 119 8.87 -3.43 -8.93
CA VAL A 119 8.82 -2.00 -9.27
C VAL A 119 7.79 -1.71 -10.35
N VAL A 120 7.20 -0.52 -10.29
CA VAL A 120 6.25 0.04 -11.26
C VAL A 120 6.52 1.54 -11.37
N THR A 121 6.31 2.12 -12.54
CA THR A 121 6.41 3.57 -12.71
C THR A 121 5.20 4.31 -12.09
N PRO A 122 5.33 5.59 -11.73
CA PRO A 122 4.20 6.40 -11.26
C PRO A 122 2.99 6.32 -12.19
N ALA A 123 3.19 6.54 -13.49
CA ALA A 123 2.10 6.51 -14.47
C ALA A 123 1.42 5.14 -14.58
N GLU A 124 2.18 4.05 -14.60
CA GLU A 124 1.61 2.69 -14.61
C GLU A 124 0.81 2.39 -13.33
N ALA A 125 1.32 2.84 -12.17
CA ALA A 125 0.62 2.64 -10.91
C ALA A 125 -0.75 3.32 -10.89
N ILE A 126 -0.84 4.55 -11.40
CA ILE A 126 -2.12 5.28 -11.54
C ILE A 126 -3.05 4.58 -12.53
N LYS A 127 -2.55 4.16 -13.69
CA LYS A 127 -3.34 3.40 -14.69
C LYS A 127 -3.91 2.10 -14.13
N ASN A 128 -3.17 1.43 -13.25
CA ASN A 128 -3.63 0.23 -12.55
C ASN A 128 -4.67 0.54 -11.45
N GLY A 129 -4.93 1.83 -11.15
CA GLY A 129 -5.93 2.25 -10.16
C GLY A 129 -5.39 2.46 -8.74
N ALA A 130 -4.07 2.62 -8.56
CA ALA A 130 -3.50 2.93 -7.25
C ALA A 130 -4.03 4.26 -6.70
N LYS A 131 -4.45 4.27 -5.43
CA LYS A 131 -4.97 5.48 -4.76
C LYS A 131 -3.84 6.36 -4.22
N TYR A 132 -2.84 5.76 -3.60
CA TYR A 132 -1.70 6.46 -3.01
C TYR A 132 -0.39 5.80 -3.42
N LEU A 133 0.59 6.61 -3.78
CA LEU A 133 1.93 6.16 -4.12
C LEU A 133 2.92 6.57 -3.02
N VAL A 134 3.81 5.63 -2.65
CA VAL A 134 4.91 5.90 -1.70
C VAL A 134 6.21 5.93 -2.48
N VAL A 135 6.79 7.12 -2.57
CA VAL A 135 8.05 7.35 -3.29
C VAL A 135 9.11 7.84 -2.31
N GLY A 136 10.12 7.01 -2.07
CA GLY A 136 11.22 7.32 -1.16
C GLY A 136 12.49 7.70 -1.91
N ARG A 137 13.40 6.76 -2.06
CA ARG A 137 14.76 6.95 -2.61
C ARG A 137 14.83 7.71 -3.95
N PRO A 138 13.92 7.54 -4.91
CA PRO A 138 13.92 8.36 -6.14
C PRO A 138 13.86 9.86 -5.87
N ILE A 139 13.29 10.27 -4.75
CA ILE A 139 13.27 11.67 -4.30
C ILE A 139 14.47 11.93 -3.39
N THR A 140 14.58 11.19 -2.29
CA THR A 140 15.50 11.50 -1.19
C THR A 140 16.99 11.31 -1.52
N GLN A 141 17.32 10.50 -2.52
CA GLN A 141 18.68 10.21 -2.98
C GLN A 141 19.00 10.85 -4.34
N SER A 142 18.10 11.68 -4.89
CA SER A 142 18.40 12.41 -6.12
C SER A 142 19.29 13.64 -5.84
N GLU A 143 19.99 14.10 -6.84
CA GLU A 143 20.80 15.34 -6.76
C GLU A 143 19.91 16.58 -6.48
N ASN A 144 18.68 16.56 -6.96
CA ASN A 144 17.68 17.61 -6.72
C ASN A 144 16.34 17.00 -6.28
N PRO A 145 16.16 16.74 -4.95
CA PRO A 145 14.94 16.10 -4.41
C PRO A 145 13.65 16.86 -4.74
N LYS A 146 13.70 18.20 -4.71
CA LYS A 146 12.53 19.03 -5.04
C LYS A 146 12.11 18.86 -6.50
N GLN A 147 13.06 18.91 -7.42
CA GLN A 147 12.75 18.72 -8.85
C GLN A 147 12.24 17.32 -9.13
N SER A 148 12.87 16.28 -8.55
CA SER A 148 12.42 14.90 -8.67
C SER A 148 10.98 14.70 -8.18
N ALA A 149 10.61 15.31 -7.06
CA ALA A 149 9.24 15.26 -6.57
C ALA A 149 8.25 15.93 -7.53
N ILE A 150 8.61 17.09 -8.11
CA ILE A 150 7.79 17.80 -9.08
C ILE A 150 7.61 16.96 -10.36
N ASP A 151 8.67 16.33 -10.85
CA ASP A 151 8.63 15.53 -12.08
C ASP A 151 7.77 14.28 -11.90
N ILE A 152 7.85 13.63 -10.73
CA ILE A 152 6.97 12.51 -10.37
C ILE A 152 5.50 12.95 -10.26
N ALA A 153 5.23 14.10 -9.65
CA ALA A 153 3.88 14.64 -9.57
C ALA A 153 3.29 14.90 -10.97
N ARG A 154 4.09 15.49 -11.87
CA ARG A 154 3.68 15.67 -13.28
C ARG A 154 3.42 14.36 -14.01
N GLU A 155 4.24 13.33 -13.77
CA GLU A 155 4.02 12.00 -14.35
C GLU A 155 2.69 11.40 -13.89
N ILE A 156 2.33 11.60 -12.62
CA ILE A 156 1.05 11.17 -12.04
C ILE A 156 -0.12 11.95 -12.66
N GLU A 157 0.00 13.27 -12.80
CA GLU A 157 -1.05 14.14 -13.36
C GLU A 157 -1.34 13.85 -14.84
N ASN A 158 -0.35 13.36 -15.58
CA ASN A 158 -0.48 13.05 -17.02
C ASN A 158 -0.80 11.57 -17.30
N ALA A 159 -1.03 10.74 -16.29
CA ALA A 159 -1.33 9.33 -16.43
C ALA A 159 -2.82 9.08 -16.71
#